data_bfc2a72cb7c8f482638e2522a10e5321
#
_entry.id   bfc2a72cb7c8f482638e2522a10e5321
#
_cell.length_a   1.000
_cell.length_b   1.000
_cell.length_c   1.000
_cell.angle_alpha   90.00
_cell.angle_beta   90.00
_cell.angle_gamma   90.00
#
_symmetry.space_group_name_H-M   'P 1'
#
loop_
_entity.id
_entity.type
_entity.pdbx_description
1 polymer ?
#
loop_
_entity_poly.entity_id
_entity_poly.type
_entity_poly.pdbx_seq_one_letter_code
_entity_poly.pdbx_strand_id
1 'polypeptide(L)'
;MTTSDQYIINRIQTPYALQVVYDAIAEGHETTDQIEMHTQLSEKEVDESIDGLHLLGLIRRAQHAYEAVDLKRSTGNQSLDFRLTAINNLAAETDPDDWGKQAVVLLNYQYLIKEDRQEFENNEEGLYEGIDDWILTTTDYRPKGDGEIYAHNDNKFQHWTRLVHFLGLVHK
;
A
#
# COMPACT_ATOMS: atom_id res chain seq x y z
N MET A 1 -2.72 -0.97 -19.46
CA MET A 1 -1.90 -1.71 -18.46
C MET A 1 -2.85 -2.19 -17.40
N THR A 2 -2.91 -3.48 -17.12
CA THR A 2 -3.74 -4.00 -16.04
C THR A 2 -3.12 -3.64 -14.70
N THR A 3 -3.89 -3.13 -13.76
CA THR A 3 -3.49 -2.70 -12.40
C THR A 3 -2.75 -3.80 -11.62
N SER A 4 -2.96 -5.08 -12.01
CA SER A 4 -2.34 -6.25 -11.37
C SER A 4 -0.81 -6.32 -11.48
N ASP A 5 -0.18 -5.51 -12.35
CA ASP A 5 1.28 -5.52 -12.54
C ASP A 5 2.01 -4.42 -11.76
N GLN A 6 1.31 -3.66 -10.92
CA GLN A 6 1.88 -2.51 -10.24
C GLN A 6 2.09 -2.77 -8.74
N TYR A 7 3.14 -2.15 -8.19
CA TYR A 7 3.37 -2.11 -6.75
C TYR A 7 2.77 -0.85 -6.17
N ILE A 8 2.05 -0.96 -5.06
CA ILE A 8 1.42 0.19 -4.39
C ILE A 8 2.44 1.27 -4.03
N ILE A 9 3.64 0.88 -3.58
CA ILE A 9 4.71 1.81 -3.23
C ILE A 9 5.30 2.58 -4.42
N ASN A 10 4.99 2.20 -5.65
CA ASN A 10 5.35 2.98 -6.84
C ASN A 10 4.26 3.99 -7.23
N ARG A 11 3.06 3.86 -6.68
CA ARG A 11 1.89 4.63 -7.08
C ARG A 11 1.51 5.71 -6.09
N ILE A 12 1.62 5.43 -4.80
CA ILE A 12 1.08 6.29 -3.76
C ILE A 12 2.12 7.29 -3.28
N GLN A 13 1.99 8.54 -3.72
CA GLN A 13 2.79 9.66 -3.21
C GLN A 13 2.14 10.34 -2.00
N THR A 14 0.81 10.32 -1.94
CA THR A 14 -0.02 11.02 -0.95
C THR A 14 -0.97 10.05 -0.24
N PRO A 15 -0.49 9.21 0.71
CA PRO A 15 -1.29 8.12 1.28
C PRO A 15 -2.58 8.55 1.98
N TYR A 16 -2.64 9.74 2.57
CA TYR A 16 -3.87 10.23 3.22
C TYR A 16 -5.01 10.50 2.22
N ALA A 17 -4.72 10.74 0.95
CA ALA A 17 -5.72 10.86 -0.10
C ALA A 17 -6.49 9.54 -0.31
N LEU A 18 -5.87 8.39 -0.01
CA LEU A 18 -6.54 7.08 -0.08
C LEU A 18 -7.82 7.05 0.75
N GLN A 19 -7.75 7.50 2.00
CA GLN A 19 -8.93 7.49 2.86
C GLN A 19 -9.98 8.49 2.38
N VAL A 20 -9.59 9.69 1.96
CA VAL A 20 -10.50 10.72 1.45
C VAL A 20 -11.26 10.20 0.22
N VAL A 21 -10.56 9.55 -0.71
CA VAL A 21 -11.19 8.95 -1.92
C VAL A 21 -12.06 7.76 -1.56
N TYR A 22 -11.62 6.89 -0.63
CA TYR A 22 -12.44 5.78 -0.15
C TYR A 22 -13.76 6.26 0.46
N ASP A 23 -13.69 7.28 1.33
CA ASP A 23 -14.88 7.83 2.00
C ASP A 23 -15.86 8.43 0.97
N ALA A 24 -15.35 9.16 -0.04
CA ALA A 24 -16.17 9.68 -1.13
C ALA A 24 -16.89 8.56 -1.91
N ILE A 25 -16.19 7.46 -2.24
CA ILE A 25 -16.80 6.31 -2.91
C ILE A 25 -17.86 5.65 -2.01
N ALA A 26 -17.57 5.50 -0.72
CA ALA A 26 -18.51 4.93 0.25
C ALA A 26 -19.77 5.80 0.45
N GLU A 27 -19.66 7.10 0.21
CA GLU A 27 -20.78 8.07 0.20
C GLU A 27 -21.57 8.10 -1.11
N GLY A 28 -21.16 7.32 -2.13
CA GLY A 28 -21.87 7.18 -3.41
C GLY A 28 -21.32 8.03 -4.55
N HIS A 29 -20.12 8.60 -4.42
CA HIS A 29 -19.42 9.25 -5.53
C HIS A 29 -18.62 8.19 -6.30
N GLU A 30 -19.25 7.60 -7.32
CA GLU A 30 -18.79 6.36 -7.95
C GLU A 30 -17.90 6.56 -9.19
N THR A 31 -17.74 7.80 -9.66
CA THR A 31 -16.92 8.12 -10.84
C THR A 31 -15.80 9.09 -10.49
N THR A 32 -14.72 9.09 -11.29
CA THR A 32 -13.58 9.99 -11.09
C THR A 32 -14.01 11.45 -10.99
N ASP A 33 -14.86 11.91 -11.93
CA ASP A 33 -15.35 13.29 -11.95
C ASP A 33 -16.13 13.66 -10.66
N GLN A 34 -16.96 12.74 -10.16
CA GLN A 34 -17.71 12.95 -8.92
C GLN A 34 -16.78 12.99 -7.71
N ILE A 35 -15.78 12.12 -7.66
CA ILE A 35 -14.78 12.07 -6.59
C ILE A 35 -13.96 13.37 -6.58
N GLU A 36 -13.44 13.81 -7.73
CA GLU A 36 -12.70 15.07 -7.85
C GLU A 36 -13.53 16.27 -7.38
N MET A 37 -14.77 16.36 -7.84
CA MET A 37 -15.68 17.46 -7.47
C MET A 37 -15.96 17.46 -5.97
N HIS A 38 -16.15 16.29 -5.35
CA HIS A 38 -16.47 16.16 -3.93
C HIS A 38 -15.25 16.41 -3.04
N THR A 39 -14.10 15.82 -3.38
CA THR A 39 -12.89 15.85 -2.55
C THR A 39 -12.02 17.08 -2.75
N GLN A 40 -12.17 17.77 -3.89
CA GLN A 40 -11.30 18.87 -4.34
C GLN A 40 -9.83 18.44 -4.51
N LEU A 41 -9.57 17.14 -4.63
CA LEU A 41 -8.25 16.62 -5.00
C LEU A 41 -8.00 16.81 -6.50
N SER A 42 -6.74 16.86 -6.89
CA SER A 42 -6.37 16.87 -8.32
C SER A 42 -6.68 15.53 -8.98
N GLU A 43 -6.94 15.53 -10.29
CA GLU A 43 -7.12 14.31 -11.10
C GLU A 43 -6.02 13.27 -10.81
N LYS A 44 -4.77 13.72 -10.75
CA LYS A 44 -3.63 12.84 -10.44
C LYS A 44 -3.76 12.18 -9.06
N GLU A 45 -4.13 12.92 -8.01
CA GLU A 45 -4.29 12.38 -6.65
C GLU A 45 -5.46 11.40 -6.58
N VAL A 46 -6.54 11.68 -7.29
CA VAL A 46 -7.71 10.78 -7.38
C VAL A 46 -7.32 9.49 -8.10
N ASP A 47 -6.67 9.57 -9.27
CA ASP A 47 -6.23 8.39 -10.03
C ASP A 47 -5.24 7.52 -9.24
N GLU A 48 -4.22 8.13 -8.63
CA GLU A 48 -3.26 7.43 -7.78
C GLU A 48 -3.97 6.74 -6.59
N SER A 49 -4.95 7.42 -5.98
CA SER A 49 -5.70 6.87 -4.85
C SER A 49 -6.61 5.72 -5.27
N ILE A 50 -7.31 5.83 -6.39
CA ILE A 50 -8.13 4.75 -6.97
C ILE A 50 -7.27 3.51 -7.25
N ASP A 51 -6.11 3.69 -7.88
CA ASP A 51 -5.18 2.59 -8.13
C ASP A 51 -4.69 1.96 -6.81
N GLY A 52 -4.30 2.78 -5.84
CA GLY A 52 -3.86 2.32 -4.52
C GLY A 52 -4.94 1.58 -3.75
N LEU A 53 -6.17 2.11 -3.70
CA LEU A 53 -7.31 1.47 -3.05
C LEU A 53 -7.66 0.12 -3.69
N HIS A 54 -7.56 0.03 -5.02
CA HIS A 54 -7.76 -1.22 -5.74
C HIS A 54 -6.67 -2.25 -5.39
N LEU A 55 -5.40 -1.84 -5.34
CA LEU A 55 -4.27 -2.69 -4.94
C LEU A 55 -4.36 -3.15 -3.48
N LEU A 56 -4.95 -2.33 -2.60
CA LEU A 56 -5.24 -2.68 -1.21
C LEU A 56 -6.52 -3.52 -1.05
N GLY A 57 -7.28 -3.78 -2.13
CA GLY A 57 -8.54 -4.51 -2.08
C GLY A 57 -9.64 -3.78 -1.30
N LEU A 58 -9.58 -2.44 -1.25
CA LEU A 58 -10.55 -1.59 -0.53
C LEU A 58 -11.66 -1.07 -1.44
N ILE A 59 -11.48 -1.13 -2.75
CA ILE A 59 -12.52 -0.84 -3.74
C ILE A 59 -12.54 -1.91 -4.83
N ARG A 60 -13.68 -1.98 -5.52
CA ARG A 60 -13.88 -2.77 -6.75
C ARG A 60 -14.17 -1.84 -7.90
N ARG A 61 -13.73 -2.23 -9.10
CA ARG A 61 -14.10 -1.55 -10.35
C ARG A 61 -15.27 -2.29 -10.99
N ALA A 62 -16.39 -1.60 -11.20
CA ALA A 62 -17.58 -2.11 -11.86
C ALA A 62 -17.85 -1.29 -13.11
N GLN A 63 -17.51 -1.81 -14.28
CA GLN A 63 -17.65 -1.16 -15.61
C GLN A 63 -17.15 0.31 -15.65
N HIS A 64 -17.99 1.26 -15.23
CA HIS A 64 -17.70 2.70 -15.25
C HIS A 64 -17.81 3.34 -13.85
N ALA A 65 -17.89 2.54 -12.80
CA ALA A 65 -18.09 2.97 -11.42
C ALA A 65 -17.10 2.29 -10.47
N TYR A 66 -16.91 2.89 -9.31
CA TYR A 66 -16.14 2.31 -8.21
C TYR A 66 -17.09 2.00 -7.06
N GLU A 67 -16.87 0.87 -6.41
CA GLU A 67 -17.61 0.42 -5.24
C GLU A 67 -16.67 0.25 -4.06
N ALA A 68 -16.99 0.86 -2.90
CA ALA A 68 -16.26 0.63 -1.67
C ALA A 68 -16.50 -0.78 -1.15
N VAL A 69 -15.45 -1.44 -0.70
CA VAL A 69 -15.53 -2.71 0.02
C VAL A 69 -15.74 -2.39 1.51
N ASP A 70 -16.68 -3.06 2.14
CA ASP A 70 -16.97 -2.88 3.56
C ASP A 70 -15.71 -3.12 4.43
N LEU A 71 -15.46 -2.21 5.36
CA LEU A 71 -14.35 -2.34 6.30
C LEU A 71 -14.62 -3.53 7.25
N LYS A 72 -13.66 -4.43 7.37
CA LYS A 72 -13.80 -5.70 8.10
C LYS A 72 -13.89 -5.57 9.63
N ARG A 73 -13.64 -4.37 10.16
CA ARG A 73 -13.64 -4.10 11.60
C ARG A 73 -14.50 -2.90 11.91
N SER A 74 -15.08 -2.87 13.11
CA SER A 74 -15.86 -1.75 13.61
C SER A 74 -15.36 -1.39 15.00
N THR A 75 -14.37 -0.51 15.06
CA THR A 75 -13.84 0.04 16.31
C THR A 75 -14.62 1.27 16.78
N GLY A 76 -15.55 1.77 15.94
CA GLY A 76 -16.19 3.07 16.11
C GLY A 76 -15.35 4.24 15.61
N ASN A 77 -14.17 3.97 15.06
CA ASN A 77 -13.28 4.97 14.45
C ASN A 77 -13.01 4.55 13.00
N GLN A 78 -13.65 5.22 12.04
CA GLN A 78 -13.56 4.89 10.62
C GLN A 78 -12.12 4.93 10.08
N SER A 79 -11.32 5.90 10.51
CA SER A 79 -9.92 5.99 10.08
C SER A 79 -9.08 4.81 10.60
N LEU A 80 -9.35 4.34 11.81
CA LEU A 80 -8.70 3.16 12.35
C LEU A 80 -9.15 1.90 11.63
N ASP A 81 -10.46 1.75 11.39
CA ASP A 81 -11.04 0.62 10.67
C ASP A 81 -10.49 0.52 9.23
N PHE A 82 -10.34 1.67 8.55
CA PHE A 82 -9.71 1.75 7.23
C PHE A 82 -8.27 1.21 7.26
N ARG A 83 -7.43 1.75 8.16
CA ARG A 83 -6.02 1.34 8.27
C ARG A 83 -5.86 -0.13 8.65
N LEU A 84 -6.65 -0.61 9.61
CA LEU A 84 -6.63 -2.01 10.02
C LEU A 84 -7.08 -2.95 8.89
N THR A 85 -8.05 -2.55 8.08
CA THR A 85 -8.48 -3.34 6.93
C THR A 85 -7.39 -3.38 5.86
N ALA A 86 -6.74 -2.24 5.57
CA ALA A 86 -5.61 -2.17 4.64
C ALA A 86 -4.45 -3.08 5.10
N ILE A 87 -4.06 -3.01 6.38
CA ILE A 87 -3.00 -3.86 6.95
C ILE A 87 -3.38 -5.34 6.85
N ASN A 88 -4.62 -5.71 7.16
CA ASN A 88 -5.05 -7.11 7.04
C ASN A 88 -5.01 -7.62 5.60
N ASN A 89 -5.38 -6.79 4.63
CA ASN A 89 -5.30 -7.16 3.23
C ASN A 89 -3.83 -7.31 2.76
N LEU A 90 -2.95 -6.41 3.20
CA LEU A 90 -1.50 -6.54 2.96
C LEU A 90 -0.92 -7.79 3.63
N ALA A 91 -1.39 -8.14 4.83
CA ALA A 91 -0.94 -9.36 5.52
C ALA A 91 -1.38 -10.64 4.78
N ALA A 92 -2.52 -10.63 4.12
CA ALA A 92 -2.94 -11.74 3.27
C ALA A 92 -2.03 -11.94 2.04
N GLU A 93 -1.35 -10.89 1.58
CA GLU A 93 -0.37 -10.95 0.50
C GLU A 93 0.97 -11.61 0.93
N THR A 94 1.19 -11.81 2.24
CA THR A 94 2.42 -12.43 2.78
C THR A 94 2.28 -13.91 3.06
N ASP A 95 1.32 -14.60 2.44
CA ASP A 95 1.18 -16.05 2.54
C ASP A 95 2.36 -16.74 1.80
N PRO A 96 3.18 -17.55 2.50
CA PRO A 96 4.31 -18.22 1.86
C PRO A 96 3.92 -19.18 0.73
N ASP A 97 2.70 -19.70 0.74
CA ASP A 97 2.18 -20.58 -0.29
C ASP A 97 1.61 -19.84 -1.50
N ASP A 98 1.30 -18.52 -1.36
CA ASP A 98 0.72 -17.68 -2.42
C ASP A 98 1.10 -16.19 -2.26
N TRP A 99 2.38 -15.89 -2.47
CA TRP A 99 2.89 -14.52 -2.34
C TRP A 99 2.21 -13.53 -3.29
N GLY A 100 1.53 -12.54 -2.73
CA GLY A 100 1.05 -11.39 -3.49
C GLY A 100 2.14 -10.34 -3.74
N LYS A 101 1.96 -9.53 -4.79
CA LYS A 101 2.95 -8.48 -5.15
C LYS A 101 3.14 -7.42 -4.07
N GLN A 102 2.08 -7.10 -3.32
CA GLN A 102 2.12 -6.08 -2.28
C GLN A 102 2.80 -6.55 -0.98
N ALA A 103 3.16 -7.83 -0.89
CA ALA A 103 3.87 -8.41 0.26
C ALA A 103 5.12 -7.60 0.66
N VAL A 104 5.81 -6.99 -0.32
CA VAL A 104 6.99 -6.16 -0.08
C VAL A 104 6.75 -5.05 0.97
N VAL A 105 5.52 -4.54 1.08
CA VAL A 105 5.19 -3.49 2.07
C VAL A 105 5.44 -4.00 3.49
N LEU A 106 4.96 -5.21 3.80
CA LEU A 106 5.12 -5.81 5.13
C LEU A 106 6.46 -6.54 5.30
N LEU A 107 7.05 -7.06 4.24
CA LEU A 107 8.38 -7.67 4.29
C LEU A 107 9.44 -6.65 4.72
N ASN A 108 9.42 -5.44 4.18
CA ASN A 108 10.30 -4.36 4.62
C ASN A 108 10.13 -4.06 6.12
N TYR A 109 8.88 -4.00 6.58
CA TYR A 109 8.57 -3.77 7.99
C TYR A 109 9.04 -4.92 8.88
N GLN A 110 8.86 -6.17 8.45
CA GLN A 110 9.34 -7.36 9.15
C GLN A 110 10.88 -7.37 9.28
N TYR A 111 11.60 -6.95 8.24
CA TYR A 111 13.05 -6.81 8.31
C TYR A 111 13.47 -5.85 9.41
N LEU A 112 12.86 -4.65 9.47
CA LEU A 112 13.21 -3.65 10.48
C LEU A 112 12.94 -4.15 11.90
N ILE A 113 11.82 -4.87 12.11
CA ILE A 113 11.51 -5.49 13.42
C ILE A 113 12.56 -6.55 13.77
N LYS A 114 12.89 -7.42 12.82
CA LYS A 114 13.86 -8.51 13.04
C LYS A 114 15.25 -7.99 13.42
N GLU A 115 15.68 -6.89 12.79
CA GLU A 115 16.96 -6.24 13.07
C GLU A 115 16.90 -5.30 14.29
N ASP A 116 15.77 -5.32 15.05
CA ASP A 116 15.52 -4.44 16.21
C ASP A 116 15.75 -2.95 15.88
N ARG A 117 15.41 -2.56 14.65
CA ARG A 117 15.56 -1.19 14.17
C ARG A 117 14.44 -0.33 14.69
N GLN A 118 14.73 0.49 15.70
CA GLN A 118 13.79 1.47 16.26
C GLN A 118 13.77 2.77 15.46
N GLU A 119 14.89 3.11 14.82
CA GLU A 119 15.05 4.29 13.98
C GLU A 119 15.76 3.91 12.68
N PHE A 120 15.43 4.61 11.58
CA PHE A 120 16.07 4.46 10.28
C PHE A 120 15.91 5.74 9.45
N GLU A 121 16.84 5.96 8.51
CA GLU A 121 16.79 7.04 7.53
C GLU A 121 16.54 6.48 6.12
N ASN A 122 15.83 7.25 5.28
CA ASN A 122 15.44 6.80 3.93
C ASN A 122 16.62 6.53 2.99
N ASN A 123 17.78 7.09 3.26
CA ASN A 123 19.01 6.96 2.46
C ASN A 123 20.16 6.38 3.29
N GLU A 124 19.84 5.61 4.31
CA GLU A 124 20.83 4.95 5.16
C GLU A 124 21.65 3.95 4.34
N GLU A 125 22.98 4.08 4.41
CA GLU A 125 23.91 3.21 3.68
C GLU A 125 23.70 1.73 4.09
N GLY A 126 23.56 0.85 3.11
CA GLY A 126 23.40 -0.59 3.32
C GLY A 126 21.99 -1.04 3.75
N LEU A 127 21.03 -0.12 3.98
CA LEU A 127 19.69 -0.49 4.41
C LEU A 127 18.95 -1.27 3.31
N TYR A 128 19.00 -0.79 2.08
CA TYR A 128 18.27 -1.41 0.95
C TYR A 128 18.87 -2.76 0.59
N GLU A 129 20.19 -2.85 0.55
CA GLU A 129 20.90 -4.11 0.33
C GLU A 129 20.58 -5.12 1.42
N GLY A 130 20.51 -4.69 2.68
CA GLY A 130 20.13 -5.54 3.80
C GLY A 130 18.72 -6.08 3.71
N ILE A 131 17.74 -5.23 3.31
CA ILE A 131 16.37 -5.67 3.06
C ILE A 131 16.31 -6.66 1.90
N ASP A 132 16.94 -6.33 0.78
CA ASP A 132 16.92 -7.14 -0.44
C ASP A 132 17.57 -8.50 -0.20
N ASP A 133 18.73 -8.55 0.46
CA ASP A 133 19.43 -9.79 0.83
C ASP A 133 18.62 -10.64 1.81
N TRP A 134 17.97 -10.01 2.78
CA TRP A 134 17.13 -10.74 3.72
C TRP A 134 15.91 -11.36 3.03
N ILE A 135 15.22 -10.62 2.15
CA ILE A 135 14.11 -11.14 1.37
C ILE A 135 14.57 -12.32 0.51
N LEU A 136 15.71 -12.19 -0.18
CA LEU A 136 16.28 -13.23 -1.05
C LEU A 136 16.64 -14.50 -0.29
N THR A 137 17.18 -14.38 0.92
CA THR A 137 17.71 -15.51 1.68
C THR A 137 16.70 -16.15 2.63
N THR A 138 15.67 -15.40 3.03
CA THR A 138 14.73 -15.83 4.08
C THR A 138 13.35 -16.18 3.55
N THR A 139 12.98 -15.69 2.36
CA THR A 139 11.66 -15.88 1.78
C THR A 139 11.73 -16.41 0.34
N ASP A 140 10.62 -17.03 -0.10
CA ASP A 140 10.42 -17.42 -1.51
C ASP A 140 9.67 -16.33 -2.31
N TYR A 141 9.55 -15.12 -1.77
CA TYR A 141 8.92 -13.99 -2.46
C TYR A 141 9.70 -13.57 -3.71
N ARG A 142 9.14 -13.88 -4.89
CA ARG A 142 9.73 -13.56 -6.21
C ARG A 142 8.67 -12.96 -7.15
N PRO A 143 8.26 -11.72 -6.89
CA PRO A 143 7.09 -11.12 -7.55
C PRO A 143 7.25 -10.87 -9.05
N LYS A 144 8.48 -10.83 -9.54
CA LYS A 144 8.78 -10.63 -10.96
C LYS A 144 9.02 -11.94 -11.72
N GLY A 145 9.00 -13.09 -11.03
CA GLY A 145 9.48 -14.35 -11.58
C GLY A 145 11.01 -14.38 -11.73
N ASP A 146 11.55 -15.44 -12.33
CA ASP A 146 12.98 -15.61 -12.67
C ASP A 146 13.97 -15.32 -11.51
N GLY A 147 13.52 -15.39 -10.26
CA GLY A 147 14.34 -15.14 -9.08
C GLY A 147 14.53 -13.65 -8.73
N GLU A 148 13.89 -12.74 -9.44
CA GLU A 148 13.99 -11.31 -9.16
C GLU A 148 13.04 -10.86 -8.04
N ILE A 149 13.57 -10.05 -7.13
CA ILE A 149 12.81 -9.34 -6.09
C ILE A 149 12.47 -7.90 -6.52
N TYR A 150 11.69 -7.24 -5.68
CA TYR A 150 11.46 -5.82 -5.78
C TYR A 150 12.70 -5.04 -5.29
N ALA A 151 13.53 -4.55 -6.20
CA ALA A 151 14.72 -3.77 -5.84
C ALA A 151 14.35 -2.38 -5.32
N HIS A 152 14.91 -2.01 -4.16
CA HIS A 152 14.69 -0.71 -3.53
C HIS A 152 15.56 0.39 -4.12
N ASN A 153 15.13 1.63 -3.94
CA ASN A 153 15.88 2.87 -4.10
C ASN A 153 15.25 3.96 -3.22
N ASP A 154 15.93 5.11 -3.10
CA ASP A 154 15.50 6.22 -2.23
C ASP A 154 14.05 6.64 -2.44
N ASN A 155 13.61 6.80 -3.70
CA ASN A 155 12.25 7.23 -4.00
C ASN A 155 11.21 6.20 -3.57
N LYS A 156 11.45 4.92 -3.89
CA LYS A 156 10.55 3.83 -3.54
C LYS A 156 10.47 3.65 -2.02
N PHE A 157 11.61 3.73 -1.33
CA PHE A 157 11.65 3.60 0.12
C PHE A 157 10.99 4.80 0.80
N GLN A 158 11.13 6.01 0.26
CA GLN A 158 10.43 7.19 0.75
C GLN A 158 8.90 7.05 0.60
N HIS A 159 8.42 6.51 -0.53
CA HIS A 159 6.99 6.23 -0.70
C HIS A 159 6.51 5.16 0.27
N TRP A 160 7.29 4.10 0.46
CA TRP A 160 7.01 3.07 1.46
C TRP A 160 6.92 3.68 2.87
N THR A 161 7.88 4.50 3.27
CA THR A 161 7.88 5.16 4.59
C THR A 161 6.63 6.01 4.81
N ARG A 162 6.19 6.75 3.79
CA ARG A 162 4.95 7.54 3.86
C ARG A 162 3.71 6.64 4.03
N LEU A 163 3.64 5.54 3.29
CA LEU A 163 2.53 4.60 3.36
C LEU A 163 2.46 3.93 4.74
N VAL A 164 3.57 3.37 5.24
CA VAL A 164 3.56 2.68 6.54
C VAL A 164 3.38 3.63 7.72
N HIS A 165 3.82 4.90 7.60
CA HIS A 165 3.50 5.95 8.56
C HIS A 165 2.00 6.26 8.58
N PHE A 166 1.38 6.41 7.40
CA PHE A 166 -0.08 6.60 7.29
C PHE A 166 -0.85 5.41 7.89
N LEU A 167 -0.39 4.18 7.66
CA LEU A 167 -0.99 2.98 8.24
C LEU A 167 -0.77 2.86 9.76
N GLY A 168 0.13 3.66 10.34
CA GLY A 168 0.43 3.65 11.78
C GLY A 168 1.43 2.57 12.19
N LEU A 169 2.18 2.01 11.25
CA LEU A 169 3.21 1.00 11.51
C LEU A 169 4.55 1.62 11.93
N VAL A 170 4.83 2.86 11.51
CA VAL A 170 6.00 3.64 11.92
C VAL A 170 5.59 5.06 12.31
N HIS A 171 6.41 5.73 13.12
CA HIS A 171 6.25 7.12 13.51
C HIS A 171 7.42 7.94 12.96
N LYS A 172 7.14 9.21 12.62
CA LYS A 172 8.17 10.21 12.28
C LYS A 172 8.65 10.90 13.52
#